data_9114c2fa95e3044306d38fee223c1033
#
_entry.id   9114c2fa95e3044306d38fee223c1033
#
_cell.length_a   1.000
_cell.length_b   1.000
_cell.length_c   1.000
_cell.angle_alpha   90.00
_cell.angle_beta   90.00
_cell.angle_gamma   90.00
#
_symmetry.space_group_name_H-M   'P 1'
#
loop_
_entity.id
_entity.type
_entity.pdbx_description
1 polymer ?
#
loop_
_entity_poly.entity_id
_entity_poly.type
_entity_poly.pdbx_seq_one_letter_code
_entity_poly.pdbx_strand_id
1 'polypeptide(L)'
;MKIITISGQAQHGKTSVAKYIKKYMESKGKSVLIFNYADTLKFFAKEYFGWDGAKDDKGRSILQKIGTDIGRERNPNIWVNIALEFIKTFGQDFDYIVIADCRFENEISLLKQSGYKVFSIWIFRPDFDNGLTQEQKNHPSETSLLDFSFDAVLSCPTGLDKLEYKIYSFLDGNKNI
;
A
#
# COMPACT_ATOMS: atom_id res chain seq x y z
N MET A 1 -17.40 1.51 -7.60
CA MET A 1 -15.94 1.46 -7.34
C MET A 1 -15.66 0.57 -6.13
N LYS A 2 -14.62 -0.26 -6.21
CA LYS A 2 -14.06 -1.04 -5.08
C LYS A 2 -12.63 -0.60 -4.81
N ILE A 3 -12.18 -0.68 -3.56
CA ILE A 3 -10.80 -0.39 -3.17
C ILE A 3 -10.12 -1.69 -2.74
N ILE A 4 -8.94 -1.95 -3.27
CA ILE A 4 -8.08 -3.07 -2.85
C ILE A 4 -6.87 -2.45 -2.15
N THR A 5 -6.67 -2.78 -0.87
CA THR A 5 -5.50 -2.33 -0.12
C THR A 5 -4.48 -3.45 -0.01
N ILE A 6 -3.22 -3.13 -0.22
CA ILE A 6 -2.10 -4.07 -0.12
C ILE A 6 -1.16 -3.60 0.97
N SER A 7 -0.98 -4.45 1.96
CA SER A 7 -0.08 -4.26 3.08
C SER A 7 1.00 -5.35 3.10
N GLY A 8 2.04 -5.14 3.88
CA GLY A 8 3.16 -6.05 4.02
C GLY A 8 4.45 -5.29 4.29
N GLN A 9 5.46 -5.96 4.78
CA GLN A 9 6.75 -5.33 5.12
C GLN A 9 7.47 -4.75 3.89
N ALA A 10 8.48 -3.94 4.12
CA ALA A 10 9.28 -3.36 3.03
C ALA A 10 9.85 -4.44 2.11
N GLN A 11 9.90 -4.16 0.80
CA GLN A 11 10.46 -5.01 -0.25
C GLN A 11 9.76 -6.37 -0.47
N HIS A 12 8.62 -6.66 0.17
CA HIS A 12 7.86 -7.89 -0.01
C HIS A 12 7.04 -7.95 -1.33
N GLY A 13 7.16 -6.96 -2.22
CA GLY A 13 6.60 -7.03 -3.58
C GLY A 13 5.23 -6.34 -3.75
N LYS A 14 4.79 -5.49 -2.83
CA LYS A 14 3.49 -4.78 -2.89
C LYS A 14 3.22 -4.11 -4.24
N THR A 15 4.19 -3.37 -4.74
CA THR A 15 4.08 -2.68 -6.04
C THR A 15 3.91 -3.64 -7.21
N SER A 16 4.59 -4.80 -7.19
CA SER A 16 4.45 -5.83 -8.22
C SER A 16 3.07 -6.47 -8.17
N VAL A 17 2.59 -6.79 -6.97
CA VAL A 17 1.23 -7.32 -6.75
C VAL A 17 0.18 -6.33 -7.28
N ALA A 18 0.30 -5.04 -6.95
CA ALA A 18 -0.62 -4.01 -7.44
C ALA A 18 -0.64 -3.93 -8.99
N LYS A 19 0.53 -4.01 -9.63
CA LYS A 19 0.64 -4.01 -11.08
C LYS A 19 -0.03 -5.25 -11.71
N TYR A 20 0.12 -6.42 -11.10
CA TYR A 20 -0.53 -7.64 -11.60
C TYR A 20 -2.05 -7.63 -11.38
N ILE A 21 -2.53 -7.11 -10.24
CA ILE A 21 -3.96 -6.88 -10.02
C ILE A 21 -4.51 -5.94 -11.09
N LYS A 22 -3.84 -4.81 -11.34
CA LYS A 22 -4.22 -3.87 -12.39
C LYS A 22 -4.28 -4.56 -13.76
N LYS A 23 -3.20 -5.22 -14.18
CA LYS A 23 -3.11 -5.92 -15.47
C LYS A 23 -4.24 -6.95 -15.65
N TYR A 24 -4.52 -7.74 -14.60
CA TYR A 24 -5.61 -8.72 -14.61
C TYR A 24 -6.97 -8.06 -14.74
N MET A 25 -7.28 -7.04 -13.95
CA MET A 25 -8.57 -6.36 -13.99
C MET A 25 -8.79 -5.64 -15.33
N GLU A 26 -7.76 -5.00 -15.87
CA GLU A 26 -7.81 -4.35 -17.19
C GLU A 26 -8.03 -5.36 -18.31
N SER A 27 -7.49 -6.58 -18.21
CA SER A 27 -7.78 -7.67 -19.18
C SER A 27 -9.24 -8.12 -19.14
N LYS A 28 -9.97 -7.83 -18.04
CA LYS A 28 -11.41 -8.07 -17.90
C LYS A 28 -12.25 -6.81 -18.24
N GLY A 29 -11.64 -5.80 -18.86
CA GLY A 29 -12.32 -4.56 -19.27
C GLY A 29 -12.64 -3.61 -18.13
N LYS A 30 -11.94 -3.73 -16.98
CA LYS A 30 -12.12 -2.85 -15.81
C LYS A 30 -11.10 -1.71 -15.82
N SER A 31 -11.53 -0.52 -15.43
CA SER A 31 -10.64 0.62 -15.21
C SER A 31 -10.02 0.57 -13.81
N VAL A 32 -8.68 0.69 -13.72
CA VAL A 32 -7.95 0.53 -12.45
C VAL A 32 -6.95 1.66 -12.23
N LEU A 33 -7.08 2.35 -11.11
CA LEU A 33 -6.10 3.32 -10.63
C LEU A 33 -5.22 2.66 -9.55
N ILE A 34 -3.89 2.80 -9.66
CA ILE A 34 -2.99 2.53 -8.54
C ILE A 34 -2.72 3.85 -7.83
N PHE A 35 -2.99 3.88 -6.54
CA PHE A 35 -2.72 5.02 -5.66
C PHE A 35 -1.74 4.60 -4.56
N ASN A 36 -0.91 5.51 -4.08
CA ASN A 36 -0.04 5.26 -2.93
C ASN A 36 -0.08 6.45 -1.97
N TYR A 37 -0.25 6.20 -0.69
CA TYR A 37 -0.16 7.23 0.36
C TYR A 37 1.20 7.93 0.36
N ALA A 38 2.26 7.15 0.15
CA ALA A 38 3.61 7.67 0.13
C ALA A 38 3.94 8.60 -1.05
N ASP A 39 3.15 8.65 -2.11
CA ASP A 39 3.48 9.50 -3.25
C ASP A 39 3.31 10.99 -2.88
N THR A 40 2.27 11.34 -2.12
CA THR A 40 2.11 12.68 -1.56
C THR A 40 3.21 13.02 -0.55
N LEU A 41 3.53 12.08 0.34
CA LEU A 41 4.64 12.24 1.29
C LEU A 41 5.96 12.49 0.57
N LYS A 42 6.28 11.72 -0.46
CA LYS A 42 7.50 11.87 -1.27
C LYS A 42 7.55 13.22 -1.97
N PHE A 43 6.43 13.67 -2.51
CA PHE A 43 6.33 14.99 -3.10
C PHE A 43 6.70 16.07 -2.07
N PHE A 44 6.08 16.08 -0.89
CA PHE A 44 6.41 17.04 0.15
C PHE A 44 7.86 16.93 0.63
N ALA A 45 8.36 15.70 0.83
CA ALA A 45 9.73 15.48 1.25
C ALA A 45 10.75 16.06 0.26
N LYS A 46 10.48 15.92 -1.04
CA LYS A 46 11.34 16.44 -2.10
C LYS A 46 11.26 17.96 -2.21
N GLU A 47 10.05 18.51 -2.27
CA GLU A 47 9.84 19.94 -2.55
C GLU A 47 10.17 20.83 -1.33
N TYR A 48 9.91 20.35 -0.10
CA TYR A 48 9.97 21.20 1.09
C TYR A 48 10.99 20.78 2.14
N PHE A 49 11.50 19.52 2.08
CA PHE A 49 12.37 18.97 3.12
C PHE A 49 13.72 18.47 2.61
N GLY A 50 14.08 18.79 1.36
CA GLY A 50 15.39 18.51 0.78
C GLY A 50 15.70 17.03 0.56
N TRP A 51 14.69 16.17 0.41
CA TRP A 51 14.91 14.79 -0.01
C TRP A 51 15.26 14.74 -1.50
N ASP A 52 16.36 14.09 -1.84
CA ASP A 52 16.88 13.98 -3.22
C ASP A 52 16.19 12.89 -4.06
N GLY A 53 15.32 12.09 -3.43
CA GLY A 53 14.62 10.95 -4.06
C GLY A 53 15.33 9.60 -3.87
N ALA A 54 16.53 9.57 -3.26
CA ALA A 54 17.25 8.34 -3.00
C ALA A 54 16.51 7.45 -1.99
N LYS A 55 16.57 6.14 -2.21
CA LYS A 55 15.97 5.12 -1.32
C LYS A 55 17.01 4.46 -0.42
N ASP A 56 18.06 5.20 -0.09
CA ASP A 56 19.06 4.83 0.88
C ASP A 56 18.55 5.00 2.34
N ASP A 57 19.39 4.73 3.32
CA ASP A 57 19.01 4.82 4.73
C ASP A 57 18.66 6.25 5.14
N LYS A 58 19.38 7.26 4.61
CA LYS A 58 19.11 8.67 4.84
C LYS A 58 17.74 9.06 4.28
N GLY A 59 17.44 8.68 3.04
CA GLY A 59 16.15 8.94 2.41
C GLY A 59 14.99 8.26 3.16
N ARG A 60 15.19 7.03 3.62
CA ARG A 60 14.19 6.32 4.46
C ARG A 60 13.94 7.05 5.77
N SER A 61 15.01 7.46 6.47
CA SER A 61 14.89 8.21 7.73
C SER A 61 14.15 9.54 7.55
N ILE A 62 14.41 10.26 6.47
CA ILE A 62 13.67 11.50 6.13
C ILE A 62 12.18 11.20 5.94
N LEU A 63 11.83 10.17 5.16
CA LEU A 63 10.44 9.82 4.89
C LEU A 63 9.71 9.31 6.15
N GLN A 64 10.38 8.53 7.01
CA GLN A 64 9.82 8.10 8.29
C GLN A 64 9.58 9.30 9.22
N LYS A 65 10.57 10.19 9.35
CA LYS A 65 10.46 11.39 10.18
C LYS A 65 9.31 12.29 9.73
N ILE A 66 9.21 12.60 8.44
CA ILE A 66 8.14 13.48 7.92
C ILE A 66 6.79 12.77 7.96
N GLY A 67 6.76 11.51 7.53
CA GLY A 67 5.52 10.74 7.37
C GLY A 67 4.89 10.30 8.69
N THR A 68 5.71 9.93 9.66
CA THR A 68 5.27 9.34 10.93
C THR A 68 5.52 10.30 12.08
N ASP A 69 6.79 10.61 12.39
CA ASP A 69 7.15 11.32 13.61
C ASP A 69 6.65 12.77 13.66
N ILE A 70 6.49 13.42 12.50
CA ILE A 70 5.95 14.78 12.42
C ILE A 70 4.51 14.75 11.92
N GLY A 71 4.28 14.12 10.77
CA GLY A 71 3.00 14.19 10.08
C GLY A 71 1.88 13.54 10.88
N ARG A 72 2.06 12.27 11.27
CA ARG A 72 1.05 11.51 12.00
C ARG A 72 0.97 11.89 13.48
N GLU A 73 2.05 12.32 14.11
CA GLU A 73 2.01 12.83 15.50
C GLU A 73 1.07 14.04 15.59
N ARG A 74 1.14 14.95 14.62
CA ARG A 74 0.28 16.15 14.58
C ARG A 74 -1.12 15.89 14.04
N ASN A 75 -1.23 14.98 13.08
CA ASN A 75 -2.51 14.57 12.47
C ASN A 75 -2.44 13.10 12.06
N PRO A 76 -2.88 12.16 12.91
CA PRO A 76 -2.81 10.72 12.63
C PRO A 76 -3.44 10.31 11.30
N ASN A 77 -4.42 11.06 10.81
CA ASN A 77 -5.19 10.76 9.62
C ASN A 77 -4.75 11.56 8.38
N ILE A 78 -3.64 12.32 8.45
CA ILE A 78 -3.24 13.23 7.37
C ILE A 78 -3.20 12.54 6.00
N TRP A 79 -2.53 11.39 5.90
CA TRP A 79 -2.34 10.72 4.61
C TRP A 79 -3.63 10.09 4.08
N VAL A 80 -4.43 9.50 4.97
CA VAL A 80 -5.71 8.91 4.58
C VAL A 80 -6.74 9.99 4.23
N ASN A 81 -6.73 11.14 4.89
CA ASN A 81 -7.62 12.26 4.53
C ASN A 81 -7.31 12.80 3.13
N ILE A 82 -6.03 12.96 2.79
CA ILE A 82 -5.62 13.36 1.42
C ILE A 82 -6.08 12.31 0.40
N ALA A 83 -5.90 11.03 0.70
CA ALA A 83 -6.36 9.95 -0.17
C ALA A 83 -7.88 9.94 -0.34
N LEU A 84 -8.64 10.14 0.74
CA LEU A 84 -10.11 10.20 0.71
C LEU A 84 -10.61 11.34 -0.18
N GLU A 85 -10.03 12.54 -0.06
CA GLU A 85 -10.40 13.66 -0.93
C GLU A 85 -10.03 13.40 -2.39
N PHE A 86 -8.87 12.81 -2.64
CA PHE A 86 -8.47 12.39 -3.98
C PHE A 86 -9.44 11.35 -4.56
N ILE A 87 -9.75 10.30 -3.80
CA ILE A 87 -10.65 9.21 -4.22
C ILE A 87 -12.07 9.75 -4.46
N LYS A 88 -12.56 10.62 -3.61
CA LYS A 88 -13.88 11.25 -3.75
C LYS A 88 -13.98 12.10 -5.03
N THR A 89 -12.90 12.82 -5.36
CA THR A 89 -12.89 13.74 -6.50
C THR A 89 -12.64 13.00 -7.81
N PHE A 90 -11.65 12.11 -7.86
CA PHE A 90 -11.16 11.50 -9.11
C PHE A 90 -11.43 9.99 -9.21
N GLY A 91 -11.81 9.34 -8.11
CA GLY A 91 -11.99 7.89 -8.07
C GLY A 91 -13.23 7.41 -8.84
N GLN A 92 -14.20 8.28 -9.09
CA GLN A 92 -15.47 7.94 -9.75
C GLN A 92 -15.30 7.39 -11.18
N ASP A 93 -14.18 7.73 -11.82
CA ASP A 93 -13.87 7.29 -13.19
C ASP A 93 -13.27 5.87 -13.26
N PHE A 94 -13.09 5.22 -12.09
CA PHE A 94 -12.46 3.90 -12.00
C PHE A 94 -13.39 2.86 -11.38
N ASP A 95 -13.36 1.63 -11.92
CA ASP A 95 -14.02 0.48 -11.30
C ASP A 95 -13.30 0.07 -10.00
N TYR A 96 -11.96 0.17 -10.00
CA TYR A 96 -11.09 -0.22 -8.87
C TYR A 96 -10.03 0.82 -8.59
N ILE A 97 -9.74 0.99 -7.30
CA ILE A 97 -8.54 1.67 -6.82
C ILE A 97 -7.71 0.66 -6.03
N VAL A 98 -6.43 0.52 -6.39
CA VAL A 98 -5.47 -0.34 -5.69
C VAL A 98 -4.52 0.54 -4.90
N ILE A 99 -4.53 0.43 -3.57
CA ILE A 99 -3.62 1.18 -2.69
C ILE A 99 -2.51 0.23 -2.25
N ALA A 100 -1.29 0.47 -2.75
CA ALA A 100 -0.22 -0.53 -2.70
C ALA A 100 0.76 -0.36 -1.53
N ASP A 101 0.47 0.52 -0.57
CA ASP A 101 1.43 0.86 0.48
C ASP A 101 0.81 1.15 1.85
N CYS A 102 -0.32 0.52 2.17
CA CYS A 102 -0.94 0.64 3.49
C CYS A 102 0.01 0.14 4.59
N ARG A 103 0.17 0.94 5.63
CA ARG A 103 1.08 0.74 6.74
C ARG A 103 0.42 0.86 8.11
N PHE A 104 -0.76 1.47 8.19
CA PHE A 104 -1.46 1.75 9.43
C PHE A 104 -2.93 1.35 9.34
N GLU A 105 -3.52 0.95 10.46
CA GLU A 105 -4.92 0.50 10.51
C GLU A 105 -5.90 1.55 10.04
N ASN A 106 -5.66 2.83 10.38
CA ASN A 106 -6.54 3.92 9.95
C ASN A 106 -6.57 4.14 8.44
N GLU A 107 -5.52 3.73 7.71
CA GLU A 107 -5.48 3.78 6.24
C GLU A 107 -6.46 2.81 5.59
N ILE A 108 -6.86 1.77 6.30
CA ILE A 108 -7.85 0.78 5.85
C ILE A 108 -9.22 1.06 6.48
N SER A 109 -9.26 1.29 7.80
CA SER A 109 -10.50 1.44 8.55
C SER A 109 -11.28 2.70 8.16
N LEU A 110 -10.61 3.84 7.94
CA LEU A 110 -11.29 5.07 7.52
C LEU A 110 -11.86 4.99 6.10
N LEU A 111 -11.23 4.25 5.19
CA LEU A 111 -11.83 3.96 3.88
C LEU A 111 -13.14 3.18 4.05
N LYS A 112 -13.16 2.12 4.89
CA LYS A 112 -14.36 1.36 5.20
C LYS A 112 -15.45 2.23 5.85
N GLN A 113 -15.07 3.05 6.84
CA GLN A 113 -15.98 3.98 7.53
C GLN A 113 -16.55 5.05 6.61
N SER A 114 -15.82 5.44 5.58
CA SER A 114 -16.28 6.39 4.55
C SER A 114 -17.23 5.76 3.51
N GLY A 115 -17.65 4.51 3.72
CA GLY A 115 -18.64 3.82 2.89
C GLY A 115 -18.05 3.11 1.66
N TYR A 116 -16.75 3.06 1.49
CA TYR A 116 -16.15 2.32 0.38
C TYR A 116 -16.13 0.81 0.64
N LYS A 117 -16.32 0.03 -0.42
CA LYS A 117 -16.09 -1.43 -0.39
C LYS A 117 -14.59 -1.67 -0.47
N VAL A 118 -13.98 -2.03 0.67
CA VAL A 118 -12.53 -2.26 0.77
C VAL A 118 -12.26 -3.73 0.94
N PHE A 119 -11.35 -4.27 0.12
CA PHE A 119 -10.79 -5.60 0.26
C PHE A 119 -9.30 -5.48 0.62
N SER A 120 -8.93 -5.94 1.80
CA SER A 120 -7.59 -5.78 2.37
C SER A 120 -6.75 -7.04 2.22
N ILE A 121 -5.52 -6.90 1.68
CA ILE A 121 -4.60 -8.00 1.42
C ILE A 121 -3.30 -7.75 2.18
N TRP A 122 -2.88 -8.74 2.98
CA TRP A 122 -1.52 -8.81 3.49
C TRP A 122 -0.67 -9.68 2.60
N ILE A 123 0.50 -9.19 2.20
CA ILE A 123 1.46 -9.99 1.44
C ILE A 123 2.76 -10.17 2.22
N PHE A 124 3.36 -11.34 2.09
CA PHE A 124 4.66 -11.64 2.67
C PHE A 124 5.49 -12.56 1.76
N ARG A 125 6.79 -12.52 1.92
CA ARG A 125 7.73 -13.45 1.28
C ARG A 125 8.34 -14.30 2.37
N PRO A 126 8.12 -15.64 2.36
CA PRO A 126 8.77 -16.54 3.30
C PRO A 126 10.31 -16.42 3.17
N ASP A 127 11.00 -16.48 4.29
CA ASP A 127 12.48 -16.54 4.38
C ASP A 127 13.21 -15.40 3.64
N PHE A 128 12.55 -14.25 3.43
CA PHE A 128 13.11 -13.09 2.75
C PHE A 128 13.62 -12.06 3.73
N ASP A 129 14.93 -11.83 3.73
CA ASP A 129 15.51 -10.69 4.44
C ASP A 129 15.37 -9.42 3.58
N ASN A 130 14.66 -8.45 4.11
CA ASN A 130 14.41 -7.16 3.44
C ASN A 130 15.54 -6.14 3.64
N GLY A 131 16.64 -6.53 4.31
CA GLY A 131 17.81 -5.69 4.53
C GLY A 131 17.58 -4.46 5.43
N LEU A 132 16.47 -4.42 6.17
CA LEU A 132 16.23 -3.34 7.14
C LEU A 132 17.08 -3.53 8.39
N THR A 133 17.54 -2.42 8.99
CA THR A 133 18.14 -2.43 10.33
C THR A 133 17.09 -2.84 11.37
N GLN A 134 17.52 -3.25 12.57
CA GLN A 134 16.59 -3.60 13.66
C GLN A 134 15.70 -2.42 14.05
N GLU A 135 16.23 -1.22 14.08
CA GLU A 135 15.48 0.00 14.34
C GLU A 135 14.39 0.23 13.29
N GLN A 136 14.73 0.10 12.00
CA GLN A 136 13.77 0.21 10.90
C GLN A 136 12.69 -0.89 10.95
N LYS A 137 13.05 -2.13 11.32
CA LYS A 137 12.09 -3.23 11.49
C LYS A 137 11.10 -2.98 12.62
N ASN A 138 11.54 -2.33 13.69
CA ASN A 138 10.70 -2.00 14.85
C ASN A 138 9.89 -0.70 14.69
N HIS A 139 10.13 0.05 13.61
CA HIS A 139 9.41 1.30 13.37
C HIS A 139 7.89 1.05 13.18
N PRO A 140 7.00 1.93 13.68
CA PRO A 140 5.55 1.76 13.58
C PRO A 140 5.05 1.48 12.16
N SER A 141 5.66 2.06 11.12
CA SER A 141 5.30 1.78 9.73
C SER A 141 5.57 0.35 9.25
N GLU A 142 6.31 -0.45 10.01
CA GLU A 142 6.57 -1.87 9.69
C GLU A 142 5.81 -2.83 10.63
N THR A 143 5.32 -2.33 11.79
CA THR A 143 4.74 -3.17 12.86
C THR A 143 3.26 -2.94 13.09
N SER A 144 2.70 -1.76 12.79
CA SER A 144 1.30 -1.39 13.14
C SER A 144 0.22 -2.31 12.58
N LEU A 145 0.50 -3.08 11.54
CA LEU A 145 -0.47 -3.98 10.90
C LEU A 145 -0.22 -5.47 11.17
N LEU A 146 0.70 -5.82 12.07
CA LEU A 146 1.03 -7.24 12.32
C LEU A 146 -0.14 -8.02 12.93
N ASP A 147 -0.95 -7.37 13.77
CA ASP A 147 -2.12 -7.97 14.41
C ASP A 147 -3.45 -7.60 13.71
N PHE A 148 -3.38 -6.93 12.55
CA PHE A 148 -4.57 -6.54 11.80
C PHE A 148 -5.21 -7.73 11.09
N SER A 149 -6.55 -7.84 11.15
CA SER A 149 -7.31 -8.87 10.44
C SER A 149 -7.55 -8.47 8.99
N PHE A 150 -6.85 -9.11 8.07
CA PHE A 150 -6.97 -8.89 6.63
C PHE A 150 -8.03 -9.82 6.00
N ASP A 151 -8.66 -9.35 4.91
CA ASP A 151 -9.60 -10.18 4.14
C ASP A 151 -8.87 -11.33 3.41
N ALA A 152 -7.58 -11.16 3.09
CA ALA A 152 -6.72 -12.22 2.56
C ALA A 152 -5.26 -12.05 2.97
N VAL A 153 -4.55 -13.19 3.10
CA VAL A 153 -3.11 -13.24 3.35
C VAL A 153 -2.44 -14.07 2.25
N LEU A 154 -1.47 -13.49 1.55
CA LEU A 154 -0.83 -14.11 0.40
C LEU A 154 0.69 -14.22 0.59
N SER A 155 1.22 -15.43 0.50
CA SER A 155 2.67 -15.62 0.36
C SER A 155 3.11 -15.33 -1.07
N CYS A 156 4.12 -14.47 -1.25
CA CYS A 156 4.65 -14.10 -2.57
C CYS A 156 5.85 -14.99 -2.91
N PRO A 157 5.79 -15.79 -3.98
CA PRO A 157 6.91 -16.61 -4.40
C PRO A 157 8.05 -15.76 -4.97
N THR A 158 9.24 -16.33 -5.03
CA THR A 158 10.37 -15.76 -5.76
C THR A 158 10.16 -15.96 -7.26
N GLY A 159 10.38 -14.91 -8.05
CA GLY A 159 10.19 -14.88 -9.50
C GLY A 159 8.89 -14.20 -9.90
N LEU A 160 9.02 -13.27 -10.86
CA LEU A 160 7.89 -12.42 -11.29
C LEU A 160 6.77 -13.22 -11.96
N ASP A 161 7.14 -14.20 -12.80
CA ASP A 161 6.14 -15.04 -13.51
C ASP A 161 5.32 -15.90 -12.55
N LYS A 162 5.98 -16.45 -11.53
CA LYS A 162 5.29 -17.23 -10.48
C LYS A 162 4.38 -16.35 -9.64
N LEU A 163 4.80 -15.12 -9.37
CA LEU A 163 3.99 -14.14 -8.65
C LEU A 163 2.77 -13.74 -9.47
N GLU A 164 2.95 -13.43 -10.76
CA GLU A 164 1.84 -13.09 -11.67
C GLU A 164 0.80 -14.20 -11.71
N TYR A 165 1.22 -15.44 -11.97
CA TYR A 165 0.34 -16.62 -11.98
C TYR A 165 -0.43 -16.76 -10.65
N LYS A 166 0.26 -16.61 -9.53
CA LYS A 166 -0.37 -16.72 -8.20
C LYS A 166 -1.43 -15.64 -7.99
N ILE A 167 -1.15 -14.40 -8.38
CA ILE A 167 -2.12 -13.30 -8.26
C ILE A 167 -3.33 -13.55 -9.13
N TYR A 168 -3.15 -13.99 -10.37
CA TYR A 168 -4.26 -14.28 -11.29
C TYR A 168 -5.13 -15.42 -10.75
N SER A 169 -4.53 -16.53 -10.30
CA SER A 169 -5.25 -17.64 -9.70
C SER A 169 -6.02 -17.23 -8.45
N PHE A 170 -5.46 -16.35 -7.62
CA PHE A 170 -6.13 -15.79 -6.44
C PHE A 170 -7.35 -14.95 -6.85
N LEU A 171 -7.22 -14.10 -7.86
CA LEU A 171 -8.31 -13.24 -8.32
C LEU A 171 -9.44 -14.05 -8.99
N ASP A 172 -9.10 -15.08 -9.80
CA ASP A 172 -10.09 -15.99 -10.40
C ASP A 172 -10.89 -16.77 -9.33
N GLY A 173 -10.24 -17.14 -8.24
CA GLY A 173 -10.87 -17.90 -7.12
C GLY A 173 -11.63 -17.02 -6.13
N ASN A 174 -11.49 -15.69 -6.16
CA ASN A 174 -12.04 -14.81 -5.13
C ASN A 174 -13.16 -13.91 -5.67
N LYS A 175 -14.42 -14.33 -5.43
CA LYS A 175 -15.62 -13.59 -5.86
C LYS A 175 -15.88 -12.28 -5.10
N ASN A 176 -15.13 -12.00 -4.04
CA ASN A 176 -15.31 -10.79 -3.23
C ASN A 176 -14.51 -9.57 -3.76
N ILE A 177 -13.66 -9.81 -4.74
CA ILE A 177 -12.86 -8.77 -5.43
C ILE A 177 -13.51 -8.29 -6.72
#